data_ba09bf759afdea5c3c78ad4fd3f00007
#
_entry.id   ba09bf759afdea5c3c78ad4fd3f00007
#
_cell.length_a   1.000
_cell.length_b   1.000
_cell.length_c   1.000
_cell.angle_alpha   90.00
_cell.angle_beta   90.00
_cell.angle_gamma   90.00
#
_symmetry.space_group_name_H-M   'P 1'
#
loop_
_entity.id
_entity.type
_entity.pdbx_description
1 polymer ?
#
loop_
_entity_poly.entity_id
_entity_poly.type
_entity_poly.pdbx_seq_one_letter_code
_entity_poly.pdbx_strand_id
1 'polypeptide(L)'
;MHWLVLYTNPRAEMKVAQRLEKIGVEAYCPARMEMRQRSDRKKKIWVPLLPSMVLVNIEEREKNKVFAVQGVVRFLYWLGELAKVRIDEVLTLKLLTESKNLVAHEVIKKSVGDEVGLLGTQRGVITKTSGSHYWVELKGLNYLIKLTAA
;
A
#
# COMPACT_ATOMS: atom_id res chain seq x y z
N MET A 1 -14.59 6.10 -8.08
CA MET A 1 -13.20 6.30 -8.47
C MET A 1 -12.29 5.37 -7.70
N HIS A 2 -11.33 4.80 -8.37
CA HIS A 2 -10.44 3.80 -7.77
C HIS A 2 -8.99 4.15 -8.08
N TRP A 3 -8.11 3.72 -7.20
CA TRP A 3 -6.68 3.78 -7.45
C TRP A 3 -6.23 2.46 -8.06
N LEU A 4 -5.27 2.53 -8.97
CA LEU A 4 -4.64 1.35 -9.56
C LEU A 4 -3.35 1.03 -8.83
N VAL A 5 -2.84 -0.18 -9.03
CA VAL A 5 -1.63 -0.64 -8.36
C VAL A 5 -0.55 -0.93 -9.39
N LEU A 6 0.61 -0.30 -9.17
CA LEU A 6 1.79 -0.53 -9.99
C LEU A 6 2.79 -1.41 -9.26
N TYR A 7 3.32 -2.40 -9.96
CA TYR A 7 4.53 -3.06 -9.51
C TYR A 7 5.74 -2.23 -9.91
N THR A 8 6.69 -2.15 -8.99
CA THR A 8 7.96 -1.45 -9.20
C THR A 8 9.12 -2.41 -8.97
N ASN A 9 10.31 -1.97 -9.35
CA ASN A 9 11.51 -2.66 -8.93
C ASN A 9 11.63 -2.63 -7.40
N PRO A 10 12.20 -3.67 -6.78
CA PRO A 10 12.41 -3.68 -5.34
C PRO A 10 13.18 -2.45 -4.87
N ARG A 11 12.78 -1.88 -3.76
CA ARG A 11 13.38 -0.69 -3.15
C ARG A 11 13.24 0.60 -3.96
N ALA A 12 12.51 0.57 -5.08
CA ALA A 12 12.27 1.75 -5.91
C ALA A 12 10.93 2.42 -5.62
N GLU A 13 10.13 1.88 -4.72
CA GLU A 13 8.75 2.32 -4.49
C GLU A 13 8.64 3.82 -4.22
N MET A 14 9.43 4.34 -3.29
CA MET A 14 9.38 5.77 -2.94
C MET A 14 9.84 6.64 -4.08
N LYS A 15 10.91 6.24 -4.79
CA LYS A 15 11.43 6.98 -5.93
C LYS A 15 10.44 7.01 -7.09
N VAL A 16 9.79 5.87 -7.34
CA VAL A 16 8.76 5.78 -8.39
C VAL A 16 7.60 6.70 -8.06
N ALA A 17 7.13 6.70 -6.81
CA ALA A 17 6.05 7.60 -6.41
C ALA A 17 6.43 9.07 -6.63
N GLN A 18 7.63 9.46 -6.26
CA GLN A 18 8.11 10.83 -6.47
C GLN A 18 8.21 11.19 -7.95
N ARG A 19 8.70 10.28 -8.78
CA ARG A 19 8.83 10.50 -10.22
C ARG A 19 7.47 10.61 -10.91
N LEU A 20 6.49 9.81 -10.46
CA LEU A 20 5.12 9.88 -10.97
C LEU A 20 4.49 11.24 -10.65
N GLU A 21 4.67 11.73 -9.43
CA GLU A 21 4.18 13.06 -9.06
C GLU A 21 4.77 14.15 -9.94
N LYS A 22 6.03 14.03 -10.31
CA LYS A 22 6.69 15.01 -11.19
C LYS A 22 6.08 15.08 -12.58
N ILE A 23 5.50 14.00 -13.07
CA ILE A 23 4.84 14.00 -14.38
C ILE A 23 3.32 14.21 -14.27
N GLY A 24 2.84 14.60 -13.10
CA GLY A 24 1.44 14.93 -12.88
C GLY A 24 0.55 13.75 -12.56
N VAL A 25 1.11 12.60 -12.20
CA VAL A 25 0.35 11.42 -11.80
C VAL A 25 0.34 11.35 -10.27
N GLU A 26 -0.85 11.41 -9.68
CA GLU A 26 -0.98 11.27 -8.23
C GLU A 26 -0.61 9.85 -7.81
N ALA A 27 0.38 9.73 -6.94
CA ALA A 27 0.91 8.45 -6.49
C ALA A 27 1.04 8.42 -4.98
N TYR A 28 0.87 7.23 -4.40
CA TYR A 28 1.00 7.04 -2.97
C TYR A 28 1.71 5.72 -2.70
N CYS A 29 2.80 5.81 -1.94
CA CYS A 29 3.52 4.64 -1.43
C CYS A 29 3.29 4.60 0.09
N PRO A 30 2.36 3.75 0.58
CA PRO A 30 2.16 3.65 2.02
C PRO A 30 3.41 3.08 2.67
N ALA A 31 3.91 3.79 3.68
CA ALA A 31 5.17 3.44 4.33
C ALA A 31 5.15 3.82 5.79
N ARG A 32 6.01 3.19 6.57
CA ARG A 32 6.24 3.52 7.97
C ARG A 32 7.71 3.82 8.20
N MET A 33 7.99 4.57 9.25
CA MET A 33 9.36 4.89 9.65
C MET A 33 9.90 3.78 10.54
N GLU A 34 11.10 3.31 10.24
CA GLU A 34 11.79 2.31 11.05
C GLU A 34 13.18 2.82 11.43
N MET A 35 13.54 2.57 12.70
CA MET A 35 14.90 2.86 13.16
C MET A 35 15.76 1.63 12.96
N ARG A 36 16.84 1.77 12.19
CA ARG A 36 17.81 0.71 12.00
C ARG A 36 19.16 1.10 12.60
N GLN A 37 19.73 0.16 13.36
CA GLN A 37 21.09 0.29 13.86
C GLN A 37 22.06 -0.08 12.75
N ARG A 38 22.96 0.84 12.42
CA ARG A 38 24.05 0.56 11.49
C ARG A 38 25.36 0.90 12.16
N SER A 39 26.25 -0.09 12.22
CA SER A 39 27.60 -0.06 12.82
C SER A 39 27.78 0.89 14.00
N ASP A 40 27.78 2.19 13.79
CA ASP A 40 28.08 3.20 14.83
C ASP A 40 26.94 4.20 15.06
N ARG A 41 25.81 4.09 14.32
CA ARG A 41 24.71 5.04 14.45
C ARG A 41 23.35 4.42 14.09
N LYS A 42 22.30 5.05 14.64
CA LYS A 42 20.93 4.73 14.27
C LYS A 42 20.51 5.56 13.07
N LYS A 43 19.83 4.95 12.13
CA LYS A 43 19.29 5.62 10.95
C LYS A 43 17.80 5.39 10.83
N LYS A 44 17.05 6.46 10.55
CA LYS A 44 15.63 6.36 10.23
C LYS A 44 15.47 6.05 8.75
N ILE A 45 14.68 5.03 8.44
CA ILE A 45 14.37 4.67 7.06
C ILE A 45 12.87 4.50 6.88
N TRP A 46 12.39 4.80 5.68
CA TRP A 46 11.01 4.51 5.29
C TRP A 46 10.92 3.09 4.78
N VAL A 47 9.97 2.33 5.31
CA VAL A 47 9.71 0.95 4.90
C VAL A 47 8.34 0.89 4.25
N PRO A 48 8.25 0.55 2.95
CA PRO A 48 6.95 0.42 2.30
C PRO A 48 6.09 -0.66 2.95
N LEU A 49 4.82 -0.38 3.14
CA LEU A 49 3.86 -1.38 3.65
C LEU A 49 3.52 -2.42 2.60
N LEU A 50 3.55 -2.02 1.32
CA LEU A 50 3.32 -2.92 0.19
C LEU A 50 4.61 -3.01 -0.63
N PRO A 51 5.44 -4.05 -0.40
CA PRO A 51 6.72 -4.15 -1.10
C PRO A 51 6.56 -4.22 -2.62
N SER A 52 7.38 -3.45 -3.32
CA SER A 52 7.39 -3.38 -4.80
C SER A 52 6.08 -2.88 -5.40
N MET A 53 5.29 -2.10 -4.65
CA MET A 53 4.01 -1.58 -5.12
C MET A 53 3.86 -0.10 -4.83
N VAL A 54 3.20 0.59 -5.76
CA VAL A 54 2.81 2.00 -5.60
C VAL A 54 1.36 2.13 -6.06
N LEU A 55 0.56 2.85 -5.31
CA LEU A 55 -0.82 3.14 -5.67
C LEU A 55 -0.86 4.42 -6.51
N VAL A 56 -1.61 4.40 -7.61
CA VAL A 56 -1.72 5.55 -8.50
C VAL A 56 -3.19 5.88 -8.78
N ASN A 57 -3.50 7.16 -8.72
CA ASN A 57 -4.83 7.67 -9.08
C ASN A 57 -4.77 8.15 -10.52
N ILE A 58 -5.13 7.27 -11.45
CA ILE A 58 -5.06 7.56 -12.88
C ILE A 58 -6.22 6.88 -13.59
N GLU A 59 -6.73 7.52 -14.62
CA GLU A 59 -7.77 6.91 -15.46
C GLU A 59 -7.16 5.81 -16.34
N GLU A 60 -7.93 4.75 -16.56
CA GLU A 60 -7.44 3.61 -17.35
C GLU A 60 -6.96 4.02 -18.74
N ARG A 61 -7.63 4.98 -19.38
CA ARG A 61 -7.23 5.48 -20.71
C ARG A 61 -5.87 6.16 -20.70
N GLU A 62 -5.39 6.62 -19.55
CA GLU A 62 -4.12 7.33 -19.41
C GLU A 62 -3.06 6.47 -18.73
N LYS A 63 -3.37 5.23 -18.42
CA LYS A 63 -2.49 4.35 -17.61
C LYS A 63 -1.10 4.18 -18.20
N ASN A 64 -0.94 4.24 -19.50
CA ASN A 64 0.37 4.04 -20.14
C ASN A 64 1.38 5.13 -19.86
N LYS A 65 0.94 6.29 -19.35
CA LYS A 65 1.85 7.38 -18.96
C LYS A 65 2.87 6.96 -17.91
N VAL A 66 2.50 6.00 -17.05
CA VAL A 66 3.37 5.57 -15.96
C VAL A 66 4.62 4.86 -16.46
N PHE A 67 4.57 4.27 -17.65
CA PHE A 67 5.72 3.54 -18.19
C PHE A 67 6.86 4.44 -18.65
N ALA A 68 6.65 5.75 -18.69
CA ALA A 68 7.74 6.71 -18.92
C ALA A 68 8.63 6.86 -17.68
N VAL A 69 8.21 6.35 -16.53
CA VAL A 69 8.96 6.47 -15.27
C VAL A 69 9.85 5.26 -15.07
N GLN A 70 11.12 5.51 -14.81
CA GLN A 70 12.07 4.45 -14.52
C GLN A 70 11.73 3.79 -13.18
N GLY A 71 11.74 2.46 -13.16
CA GLY A 71 11.41 1.66 -11.99
C GLY A 71 10.01 1.06 -12.02
N VAL A 72 9.15 1.53 -12.91
CA VAL A 72 7.81 0.96 -13.12
C VAL A 72 7.93 -0.33 -13.93
N VAL A 73 7.32 -1.41 -13.42
CA VAL A 73 7.37 -2.72 -14.09
C VAL A 73 6.07 -2.97 -14.85
N ARG A 74 4.94 -3.05 -14.13
CA ARG A 74 3.63 -3.29 -14.74
C ARG A 74 2.53 -2.99 -13.74
N PHE A 75 1.29 -2.94 -14.23
CA PHE A 75 0.13 -2.89 -13.35
C PHE A 75 -0.15 -4.26 -12.74
N LEU A 76 -0.72 -4.25 -11.54
CA LEU A 76 -1.21 -5.45 -10.91
C LEU A 76 -2.59 -5.80 -11.48
N TYR A 77 -2.75 -7.07 -11.86
CA TYR A 77 -4.04 -7.62 -12.26
C TYR A 77 -4.52 -8.62 -11.23
N TRP A 78 -5.82 -8.63 -11.01
CA TRP A 78 -6.47 -9.58 -10.12
C TRP A 78 -7.70 -10.15 -10.84
N LEU A 79 -7.77 -11.46 -10.96
CA LEU A 79 -8.87 -12.17 -11.65
C LEU A 79 -9.10 -11.64 -13.07
N GLY A 80 -8.04 -11.37 -13.80
CA GLY A 80 -8.10 -10.94 -15.20
C GLY A 80 -8.39 -9.46 -15.43
N GLU A 81 -8.54 -8.69 -14.37
CA GLU A 81 -8.81 -7.25 -14.44
C GLU A 81 -7.76 -6.46 -13.69
N LEU A 82 -7.64 -5.16 -14.01
CA LEU A 82 -6.79 -4.27 -13.24
C LEU A 82 -7.22 -4.27 -11.78
N ALA A 83 -6.26 -4.54 -10.89
CA ALA A 83 -6.52 -4.47 -9.46
C ALA A 83 -6.81 -3.02 -9.06
N LYS A 84 -7.83 -2.83 -8.24
CA LYS A 84 -8.30 -1.51 -7.83
C LYS A 84 -8.32 -1.41 -6.32
N VAL A 85 -7.83 -0.28 -5.82
CA VAL A 85 -7.92 0.06 -4.39
C VAL A 85 -8.92 1.19 -4.26
N ARG A 86 -9.85 1.05 -3.33
CA ARG A 86 -10.91 2.04 -3.14
C ARG A 86 -10.33 3.29 -2.47
N ILE A 87 -10.96 4.43 -2.75
CA ILE A 87 -10.53 5.71 -2.17
C ILE A 87 -10.55 5.64 -0.64
N ASP A 88 -11.58 5.04 -0.04
CA ASP A 88 -11.66 4.91 1.41
C ASP A 88 -10.53 4.05 1.97
N GLU A 89 -10.10 3.04 1.23
CA GLU A 89 -8.95 2.22 1.62
C GLU A 89 -7.64 3.02 1.60
N VAL A 90 -7.44 3.82 0.57
CA VAL A 90 -6.26 4.71 0.47
C VAL A 90 -6.27 5.74 1.60
N LEU A 91 -7.42 6.38 1.85
CA LEU A 91 -7.55 7.38 2.90
C LEU A 91 -7.31 6.77 4.29
N THR A 92 -7.78 5.56 4.52
CA THR A 92 -7.54 4.86 5.79
C THR A 92 -6.05 4.57 5.99
N LEU A 93 -5.36 4.10 4.95
CA LEU A 93 -3.91 3.89 5.04
C LEU A 93 -3.16 5.19 5.32
N LYS A 94 -3.54 6.27 4.64
CA LYS A 94 -2.94 7.59 4.89
C LYS A 94 -3.17 8.05 6.32
N LEU A 95 -4.39 7.90 6.82
CA LEU A 95 -4.73 8.30 8.18
C LEU A 95 -3.91 7.53 9.20
N LEU A 96 -3.83 6.21 9.07
CA LEU A 96 -3.09 5.37 10.02
C LEU A 96 -1.59 5.61 9.96
N THR A 97 -1.02 5.79 8.77
CA THR A 97 0.42 6.03 8.63
C THR A 97 0.82 7.42 9.13
N GLU A 98 -0.06 8.39 9.06
CA GLU A 98 0.21 9.76 9.51
C GLU A 98 -0.09 9.97 11.00
N SER A 99 -1.15 9.33 11.53
CA SER A 99 -1.61 9.58 12.89
C SER A 99 -1.09 8.59 13.93
N LYS A 100 -0.57 7.45 13.51
CA LYS A 100 -0.06 6.41 14.41
C LYS A 100 1.43 6.22 14.23
N ASN A 101 2.12 5.97 15.33
CA ASN A 101 3.52 5.60 15.29
C ASN A 101 3.61 4.08 15.02
N LEU A 102 3.59 3.71 13.76
CA LEU A 102 3.62 2.31 13.35
C LEU A 102 5.03 1.74 13.50
N VAL A 103 5.16 0.65 14.24
CA VAL A 103 6.45 0.00 14.52
C VAL A 103 6.61 -1.33 13.81
N ALA A 104 5.53 -1.90 13.30
CA ALA A 104 5.57 -3.17 12.56
C ALA A 104 4.38 -3.28 11.63
N HIS A 105 4.52 -4.13 10.62
CA HIS A 105 3.42 -4.46 9.71
C HIS A 105 3.61 -5.86 9.14
N GLU A 106 2.51 -6.45 8.70
CA GLU A 106 2.48 -7.73 8.03
C GLU A 106 1.43 -7.69 6.94
N VAL A 107 1.78 -8.18 5.75
CA VAL A 107 0.84 -8.29 4.64
C VAL A 107 0.47 -9.76 4.48
N ILE A 108 -0.81 -10.04 4.62
CA ILE A 108 -1.36 -11.38 4.45
C ILE A 108 -2.07 -11.43 3.11
N LYS A 109 -1.57 -12.27 2.21
CA LYS A 109 -2.21 -12.50 0.92
C LYS A 109 -3.24 -13.59 1.08
N LYS A 110 -4.49 -13.29 0.72
CA LYS A 110 -5.55 -14.27 0.76
C LYS A 110 -5.62 -14.99 -0.58
N SER A 111 -5.89 -16.28 -0.54
CA SER A 111 -6.21 -17.03 -1.76
C SER A 111 -7.68 -16.81 -2.15
N VAL A 112 -8.01 -17.02 -3.41
CA VAL A 112 -9.39 -16.98 -3.88
C VAL A 112 -10.20 -18.01 -3.11
N GLY A 113 -11.29 -17.57 -2.50
CA GLY A 113 -12.16 -18.43 -1.70
C GLY A 113 -11.77 -18.57 -0.24
N ASP A 114 -10.64 -17.99 0.17
CA ASP A 114 -10.29 -17.98 1.60
C ASP A 114 -11.23 -17.05 2.37
N GLU A 115 -11.86 -17.60 3.37
CA GLU A 115 -12.57 -16.79 4.35
C GLU A 115 -11.59 -16.43 5.45
N VAL A 116 -11.30 -15.15 5.56
CA VAL A 116 -10.62 -14.67 6.75
C VAL A 116 -11.66 -14.60 7.84
N GLY A 117 -11.47 -15.38 8.89
CA GLY A 117 -12.36 -15.41 10.05
C GLY A 117 -12.31 -14.12 10.87
N LEU A 118 -12.31 -12.99 10.21
CA LEU A 118 -12.44 -11.70 10.84
C LEU A 118 -13.92 -11.40 10.96
N LEU A 119 -14.41 -11.57 12.15
CA LEU A 119 -15.76 -11.22 12.51
C LEU A 119 -15.95 -9.72 12.44
N GLY A 120 -17.01 -9.31 11.79
CA GLY A 120 -17.36 -7.91 11.72
C GLY A 120 -16.96 -7.31 10.40
N THR A 121 -17.66 -7.73 9.38
CA THR A 121 -17.72 -7.00 8.14
C THR A 121 -18.36 -5.66 8.40
N GLN A 122 -17.64 -4.79 9.03
CA GLN A 122 -18.08 -3.42 9.03
C GLN A 122 -17.75 -2.82 7.68
N ARG A 123 -18.61 -1.96 7.23
CA ARG A 123 -18.39 -1.13 6.07
C ARG A 123 -17.23 -0.20 6.35
N GLY A 124 -16.07 -0.72 6.38
CA GLY A 124 -14.88 0.06 6.62
C GLY A 124 -13.71 -0.75 6.22
N VAL A 125 -12.68 -0.07 5.97
CA VAL A 125 -11.43 -0.64 5.56
C VAL A 125 -10.75 -1.29 6.74
N ILE A 126 -10.98 -0.77 7.95
CA ILE A 126 -10.47 -1.37 9.17
C ILE A 126 -11.42 -2.49 9.58
N THR A 127 -10.97 -3.73 9.43
CA THR A 127 -11.80 -4.90 9.73
C THR A 127 -11.73 -5.30 11.20
N LYS A 128 -10.63 -4.91 11.88
CA LYS A 128 -10.44 -5.24 13.29
C LYS A 128 -9.48 -4.27 13.93
N THR A 129 -9.72 -3.96 15.21
CA THR A 129 -8.76 -3.27 16.06
C THR A 129 -8.63 -4.05 17.37
N SER A 130 -7.42 -4.14 17.90
CA SER A 130 -7.18 -4.79 19.19
C SER A 130 -5.95 -4.15 19.81
N GLY A 131 -6.18 -3.29 20.82
CA GLY A 131 -5.09 -2.56 21.44
C GLY A 131 -4.35 -1.69 20.44
N SER A 132 -3.08 -2.00 20.22
CA SER A 132 -2.22 -1.27 19.28
C SER A 132 -2.17 -1.88 17.87
N HIS A 133 -3.03 -2.85 17.59
CA HIS A 133 -3.07 -3.52 16.30
C HIS A 133 -4.27 -3.09 15.49
N TYR A 134 -4.05 -2.85 14.19
CA TYR A 134 -5.09 -2.49 13.23
C TYR A 134 -5.00 -3.39 12.02
N TRP A 135 -6.13 -3.94 11.59
CA TRP A 135 -6.20 -4.76 10.38
C TRP A 135 -6.95 -4.01 9.30
N VAL A 136 -6.29 -3.80 8.18
CA VAL A 136 -6.86 -3.10 7.03
C VAL A 136 -7.00 -4.09 5.88
N GLU A 137 -8.20 -4.22 5.36
CA GLU A 137 -8.46 -5.09 4.21
C GLU A 137 -8.45 -4.28 2.92
N LEU A 138 -7.65 -4.72 1.96
CA LEU A 138 -7.66 -4.19 0.60
C LEU A 138 -8.34 -5.22 -0.30
N LYS A 139 -9.64 -5.08 -0.46
CA LYS A 139 -10.47 -6.08 -1.13
C LYS A 139 -10.08 -6.33 -2.58
N GLY A 140 -9.75 -5.27 -3.31
CA GLY A 140 -9.37 -5.38 -4.72
C GLY A 140 -8.04 -6.08 -4.95
N LEU A 141 -7.22 -6.24 -3.92
CA LEU A 141 -5.95 -6.97 -3.97
C LEU A 141 -6.02 -8.31 -3.25
N ASN A 142 -7.10 -8.53 -2.53
CA ASN A 142 -7.25 -9.67 -1.64
C ASN A 142 -6.13 -9.75 -0.59
N TYR A 143 -5.73 -8.59 -0.07
CA TYR A 143 -4.71 -8.44 0.96
C TYR A 143 -5.33 -7.99 2.26
N LEU A 144 -4.77 -8.48 3.36
CA LEU A 144 -5.04 -8.00 4.70
C LEU A 144 -3.73 -7.48 5.28
N ILE A 145 -3.72 -6.22 5.71
CA ILE A 145 -2.53 -5.60 6.30
C ILE A 145 -2.76 -5.46 7.78
N LYS A 146 -1.87 -6.06 8.57
CA LYS A 146 -1.83 -5.86 10.01
C LYS A 146 -0.81 -4.78 10.33
N LEU A 147 -1.26 -3.72 10.97
CA LEU A 147 -0.41 -2.61 11.41
C LEU A 147 -0.30 -2.62 12.93
N THR A 148 0.90 -2.47 13.43
CA THR A 148 1.16 -2.43 14.85
C THR A 148 1.70 -1.06 15.23
N ALA A 149 1.02 -0.37 16.15
CA ALA A 149 1.44 0.93 16.67
C ALA A 149 2.23 0.76 17.98
N ALA A 150 3.07 1.72 18.25
CA ALA A 150 3.79 1.77 19.52
C ALA A 150 2.84 2.05 20.68
#